data_0dee5519559dfbbf14287f76483d9f66
#
_entry.id   0dee5519559dfbbf14287f76483d9f66
#
_cell.length_a   1.000
_cell.length_b   1.000
_cell.length_c   1.000
_cell.angle_alpha   90.00
_cell.angle_beta   90.00
_cell.angle_gamma   90.00
#
_symmetry.space_group_name_H-M   'P 1'
#
loop_
_entity.id
_entity.type
_entity.pdbx_description
1 polymer ?
#
loop_
_entity_poly.entity_id
_entity_poly.type
_entity_poly.pdbx_seq_one_letter_code
_entity_poly.pdbx_strand_id
1 'polypeptide(L)'
;MLTNKMKVVLLTAMVLFASAALRPNPAPAAAGPEYTADAQLKLPEHYREWVYLTTGFDMSYNPAMQMDHHMFDNVFVNPEAYKTFVETGTWPDKTILVLEARMAQSRGSINKAGNYQGTDVMALEVHVKDESRFSGKWAFFGGFGEGKTAKMIPLAADCYTCHAAHAAVDTTFVQFYPTLLPIAKSKGTLSSAYQKETAAAAQP
;
A
#
# COMPACT_ATOMS: atom_id res chain seq x y z
N MET A 1 -43.63 -35.73 71.62
CA MET A 1 -42.26 -35.60 71.07
C MET A 1 -42.35 -35.33 69.59
N LEU A 2 -42.21 -34.06 69.27
CA LEU A 2 -42.27 -33.57 67.85
C LEU A 2 -40.83 -33.58 67.26
N THR A 3 -40.64 -34.27 66.15
CA THR A 3 -39.41 -34.20 65.37
C THR A 3 -39.66 -33.32 64.15
N ASN A 4 -39.06 -32.13 64.16
CA ASN A 4 -39.06 -31.17 63.06
C ASN A 4 -38.12 -31.65 61.96
N LYS A 5 -38.62 -31.96 60.78
CA LYS A 5 -37.83 -32.20 59.59
C LYS A 5 -37.73 -30.88 58.79
N MET A 6 -36.61 -30.24 58.87
CA MET A 6 -36.26 -29.04 58.13
C MET A 6 -35.87 -29.43 56.69
N LYS A 7 -36.73 -29.10 55.75
CA LYS A 7 -36.42 -29.25 54.32
C LYS A 7 -35.51 -28.07 53.82
N VAL A 8 -34.27 -28.38 53.50
CA VAL A 8 -33.36 -27.47 52.84
C VAL A 8 -33.71 -27.47 51.36
N VAL A 9 -34.18 -26.36 50.85
CA VAL A 9 -34.37 -26.13 49.41
C VAL A 9 -33.11 -25.49 48.89
N LEU A 10 -32.32 -26.24 48.11
CA LEU A 10 -31.20 -25.68 47.34
C LEU A 10 -31.74 -24.96 46.09
N LEU A 11 -31.68 -23.65 46.10
CA LEU A 11 -31.87 -22.85 44.87
C LEU A 11 -30.53 -22.80 44.11
N THR A 12 -30.43 -23.59 43.04
CA THR A 12 -29.34 -23.49 42.07
C THR A 12 -29.65 -22.34 41.10
N ALA A 13 -29.03 -21.17 41.32
CA ALA A 13 -29.08 -20.07 40.36
C ALA A 13 -28.14 -20.36 39.17
N MET A 14 -28.73 -20.72 38.06
CA MET A 14 -28.03 -20.91 36.79
C MET A 14 -27.73 -19.56 36.17
N VAL A 15 -26.51 -19.07 36.33
CA VAL A 15 -26.04 -17.81 35.69
C VAL A 15 -25.70 -18.16 34.24
N LEU A 16 -26.59 -17.80 33.32
CA LEU A 16 -26.33 -17.80 31.86
C LEU A 16 -25.39 -16.65 31.51
N PHE A 17 -24.12 -16.95 31.37
CA PHE A 17 -23.18 -16.04 30.70
C PHE A 17 -23.52 -16.02 29.20
N ALA A 18 -24.22 -15.00 28.74
CA ALA A 18 -24.35 -14.68 27.35
C ALA A 18 -22.98 -14.12 26.87
N SER A 19 -22.14 -14.97 26.29
CA SER A 19 -20.93 -14.57 25.59
C SER A 19 -21.37 -13.81 24.35
N ALA A 20 -21.47 -12.48 24.46
CA ALA A 20 -21.55 -11.62 23.30
C ALA A 20 -20.20 -11.74 22.55
N ALA A 21 -20.15 -12.62 21.57
CA ALA A 21 -19.04 -12.68 20.64
C ALA A 21 -18.95 -11.29 19.97
N LEU A 22 -17.97 -10.49 20.34
CA LEU A 22 -17.57 -9.29 19.61
C LEU A 22 -17.19 -9.76 18.19
N ARG A 23 -18.16 -9.66 17.27
CA ARG A 23 -17.85 -9.83 15.85
C ARG A 23 -16.93 -8.67 15.48
N PRO A 24 -15.72 -8.92 14.96
CA PRO A 24 -14.93 -7.84 14.42
C PRO A 24 -15.79 -7.12 13.38
N ASN A 25 -15.94 -5.82 13.55
CA ASN A 25 -16.60 -5.00 12.53
C ASN A 25 -15.85 -5.24 11.21
N PRO A 26 -16.50 -5.67 10.12
CA PRO A 26 -15.80 -5.81 8.86
C PRO A 26 -15.16 -4.45 8.56
N ALA A 27 -13.85 -4.45 8.34
CA ALA A 27 -13.16 -3.25 7.86
C ALA A 27 -13.98 -2.71 6.69
N PRO A 28 -14.27 -1.40 6.63
CA PRO A 28 -14.99 -0.83 5.50
C PRO A 28 -14.26 -1.27 4.23
N ALA A 29 -15.00 -1.83 3.28
CA ALA A 29 -14.47 -2.18 1.97
C ALA A 29 -13.70 -0.96 1.48
N ALA A 30 -12.43 -1.13 1.11
CA ALA A 30 -11.62 0.00 0.68
C ALA A 30 -12.33 0.63 -0.51
N ALA A 31 -12.90 1.80 -0.28
CA ALA A 31 -13.55 2.56 -1.33
C ALA A 31 -12.50 2.85 -2.41
N GLY A 32 -12.90 2.82 -3.69
CA GLY A 32 -12.01 3.18 -4.79
C GLY A 32 -11.51 4.63 -4.65
N PRO A 33 -10.73 5.13 -5.61
CA PRO A 33 -10.19 6.49 -5.54
C PRO A 33 -11.32 7.53 -5.47
N GLU A 34 -11.20 8.45 -4.53
CA GLU A 34 -12.15 9.55 -4.37
C GLU A 34 -11.58 10.85 -4.96
N TYR A 35 -12.46 11.60 -5.61
CA TYR A 35 -12.09 12.85 -6.24
C TYR A 35 -12.99 14.00 -5.75
N THR A 36 -12.43 15.20 -5.74
CA THR A 36 -13.16 16.44 -5.52
C THR A 36 -13.99 16.81 -6.76
N ALA A 37 -14.88 17.79 -6.63
CA ALA A 37 -15.69 18.28 -7.76
C ALA A 37 -14.83 18.85 -8.90
N ASP A 38 -13.66 19.42 -8.60
CA ASP A 38 -12.68 19.93 -9.56
C ASP A 38 -11.61 18.87 -9.95
N ALA A 39 -11.95 17.59 -9.80
CA ALA A 39 -11.19 16.42 -10.25
C ALA A 39 -9.81 16.21 -9.59
N GLN A 40 -9.55 16.79 -8.43
CA GLN A 40 -8.38 16.45 -7.64
C GLN A 40 -8.59 15.13 -6.91
N LEU A 41 -7.55 14.31 -6.80
CA LEU A 41 -7.59 13.09 -5.99
C LEU A 41 -7.54 13.48 -4.51
N LYS A 42 -8.42 12.92 -3.71
CA LYS A 42 -8.30 12.97 -2.25
C LYS A 42 -7.27 11.94 -1.79
N LEU A 43 -6.39 12.32 -0.88
CA LEU A 43 -5.46 11.36 -0.27
C LEU A 43 -6.27 10.28 0.45
N PRO A 44 -6.07 8.99 0.14
CA PRO A 44 -6.79 7.93 0.80
C PRO A 44 -6.61 7.98 2.32
N GLU A 45 -7.72 7.97 3.05
CA GLU A 45 -7.66 7.87 4.51
C GLU A 45 -7.15 6.49 4.92
N HIS A 46 -6.43 6.43 6.03
CA HIS A 46 -5.95 5.17 6.62
C HIS A 46 -5.07 4.30 5.68
N TYR A 47 -4.43 4.87 4.64
CA TYR A 47 -3.57 4.09 3.73
C TYR A 47 -2.43 3.36 4.46
N ARG A 48 -2.02 3.78 5.67
CA ARG A 48 -1.02 3.09 6.48
C ARG A 48 -1.53 1.77 7.09
N GLU A 49 -2.84 1.52 7.03
CA GLU A 49 -3.48 0.24 7.41
C GLU A 49 -3.58 -0.71 6.21
N TRP A 50 -3.18 -0.26 5.01
CA TRP A 50 -3.19 -1.03 3.78
C TRP A 50 -2.04 -2.03 3.72
N VAL A 51 -2.03 -2.85 2.67
CA VAL A 51 -0.96 -3.84 2.48
C VAL A 51 0.34 -3.13 2.12
N TYR A 52 1.35 -3.30 2.96
CA TYR A 52 2.70 -2.84 2.70
C TYR A 52 3.37 -3.73 1.64
N LEU A 53 3.98 -3.12 0.62
CA LEU A 53 4.63 -3.82 -0.49
C LEU A 53 6.14 -3.86 -0.37
N THR A 54 6.74 -2.73 -0.08
CA THR A 54 8.21 -2.57 -0.04
C THR A 54 8.63 -1.26 0.61
N THR A 55 9.91 -1.19 0.97
CA THR A 55 10.60 0.07 1.26
C THR A 55 11.87 0.15 0.42
N GLY A 56 12.00 1.20 -0.39
CA GLY A 56 13.27 1.62 -0.97
C GLY A 56 14.07 2.46 0.03
N PHE A 57 15.39 2.42 -0.06
CA PHE A 57 16.28 3.33 0.66
C PHE A 57 17.21 4.00 -0.34
N ASP A 58 17.10 5.32 -0.46
CA ASP A 58 17.88 6.12 -1.41
C ASP A 58 17.79 5.59 -2.86
N MET A 59 16.65 5.08 -3.25
CA MET A 59 16.48 4.60 -4.62
C MET A 59 16.46 5.76 -5.59
N SER A 60 17.38 5.74 -6.56
CA SER A 60 17.44 6.71 -7.64
C SER A 60 17.64 6.01 -8.97
N TYR A 61 16.97 6.50 -10.00
CA TYR A 61 17.16 6.05 -11.39
C TYR A 61 18.24 6.87 -12.13
N ASN A 62 18.79 7.87 -11.46
CA ASN A 62 19.92 8.66 -11.96
C ASN A 62 21.19 8.27 -11.18
N PRO A 63 22.15 7.58 -11.81
CA PRO A 63 23.38 7.11 -11.13
C PRO A 63 24.28 8.24 -10.64
N ALA A 64 24.08 9.46 -11.17
CA ALA A 64 24.84 10.66 -10.76
C ALA A 64 24.14 11.44 -9.64
N MET A 65 22.96 10.99 -9.19
CA MET A 65 22.22 11.68 -8.14
C MET A 65 22.94 11.54 -6.81
N GLN A 66 23.30 12.67 -6.23
CA GLN A 66 23.74 12.75 -4.84
C GLN A 66 22.56 13.25 -4.01
N MET A 67 22.25 12.49 -2.96
CA MET A 67 21.15 12.83 -2.07
C MET A 67 21.70 13.69 -0.93
N ASP A 68 21.20 14.89 -0.76
CA ASP A 68 21.50 15.73 0.41
C ASP A 68 20.92 15.14 1.69
N HIS A 69 19.87 14.34 1.55
CA HIS A 69 19.16 13.68 2.64
C HIS A 69 18.84 12.24 2.25
N HIS A 70 19.06 11.33 3.19
CA HIS A 70 18.64 9.93 3.02
C HIS A 70 17.14 9.78 3.23
N MET A 71 16.48 8.98 2.39
CA MET A 71 15.03 8.76 2.45
C MET A 71 14.66 7.29 2.35
N PHE A 72 13.55 6.97 2.98
CA PHE A 72 12.85 5.70 2.82
C PHE A 72 11.56 5.94 2.03
N ASP A 73 11.37 5.15 0.97
CA ASP A 73 10.19 5.18 0.12
C ASP A 73 9.31 3.96 0.41
N ASN A 74 8.27 4.16 1.21
CA ASN A 74 7.34 3.10 1.61
C ASN A 74 6.18 3.03 0.62
N VAL A 75 5.87 1.84 0.12
CA VAL A 75 4.78 1.64 -0.83
C VAL A 75 3.68 0.78 -0.21
N PHE A 76 2.47 1.28 -0.28
CA PHE A 76 1.25 0.62 0.18
C PHE A 76 0.26 0.45 -0.98
N VAL A 77 -0.58 -0.58 -0.90
CA VAL A 77 -1.66 -0.82 -1.86
C VAL A 77 -2.96 -1.14 -1.15
N ASN A 78 -4.09 -0.73 -1.72
CA ASN A 78 -5.40 -1.07 -1.17
C ASN A 78 -5.60 -2.60 -1.13
N PRO A 79 -6.19 -3.15 -0.03
CA PRO A 79 -6.25 -4.59 0.23
C PRO A 79 -6.91 -5.41 -0.87
N GLU A 80 -7.96 -4.91 -1.50
CA GLU A 80 -8.69 -5.58 -2.57
C GLU A 80 -7.81 -5.74 -3.82
N ALA A 81 -7.04 -4.71 -4.16
CA ALA A 81 -6.11 -4.77 -5.29
C ALA A 81 -4.99 -5.77 -5.03
N TYR A 82 -4.45 -5.80 -3.81
CA TYR A 82 -3.45 -6.80 -3.42
C TYR A 82 -3.98 -8.23 -3.57
N LYS A 83 -5.19 -8.49 -3.03
CA LYS A 83 -5.82 -9.80 -3.10
C LYS A 83 -6.01 -10.26 -4.55
N THR A 84 -6.55 -9.39 -5.40
CA THR A 84 -6.74 -9.69 -6.83
C THR A 84 -5.41 -9.93 -7.52
N PHE A 85 -4.37 -9.14 -7.21
CA PHE A 85 -3.04 -9.35 -7.79
C PHE A 85 -2.46 -10.73 -7.42
N VAL A 86 -2.61 -11.16 -6.17
CA VAL A 86 -2.16 -12.49 -5.72
C VAL A 86 -2.86 -13.61 -6.51
N GLU A 87 -4.12 -13.44 -6.85
CA GLU A 87 -4.91 -14.40 -7.61
C GLU A 87 -4.57 -14.39 -9.10
N THR A 88 -4.33 -13.22 -9.71
CA THR A 88 -4.27 -13.04 -11.17
C THR A 88 -2.89 -12.66 -11.72
N GLY A 89 -2.03 -12.05 -10.90
CA GLY A 89 -0.76 -11.46 -11.32
C GLY A 89 -0.91 -10.08 -11.97
N THR A 90 -2.10 -9.48 -11.95
CA THR A 90 -2.40 -8.16 -12.55
C THR A 90 -3.19 -7.29 -11.59
N TRP A 91 -3.06 -5.96 -11.78
CA TRP A 91 -3.81 -5.00 -10.96
C TRP A 91 -5.25 -4.83 -11.48
N PRO A 92 -6.27 -4.94 -10.64
CA PRO A 92 -7.66 -4.66 -11.01
C PRO A 92 -7.90 -3.16 -11.25
N ASP A 93 -9.03 -2.83 -11.85
CA ASP A 93 -9.53 -1.45 -11.84
C ASP A 93 -9.71 -0.95 -10.40
N LYS A 94 -9.55 0.36 -10.18
CA LYS A 94 -9.57 1.02 -8.84
C LYS A 94 -8.41 0.61 -7.91
N THR A 95 -7.32 0.10 -8.46
CA THR A 95 -6.07 -0.04 -7.70
C THR A 95 -5.52 1.32 -7.31
N ILE A 96 -5.11 1.44 -6.06
CA ILE A 96 -4.46 2.65 -5.51
C ILE A 96 -3.17 2.24 -4.84
N LEU A 97 -2.04 2.75 -5.33
CA LEU A 97 -0.75 2.64 -4.66
C LEU A 97 -0.39 3.99 -4.04
N VAL A 98 0.08 3.98 -2.81
CA VAL A 98 0.57 5.17 -2.12
C VAL A 98 2.04 4.98 -1.82
N LEU A 99 2.87 5.91 -2.30
CA LEU A 99 4.26 6.03 -1.91
C LEU A 99 4.36 7.13 -0.85
N GLU A 100 4.91 6.78 0.31
CA GLU A 100 5.22 7.69 1.39
C GLU A 100 6.74 7.77 1.56
N ALA A 101 7.31 8.90 1.17
CA ALA A 101 8.73 9.18 1.39
C ALA A 101 8.95 9.76 2.78
N ARG A 102 9.85 9.15 3.56
CA ARG A 102 10.21 9.60 4.91
C ARG A 102 11.69 9.89 5.03
N MET A 103 12.02 10.97 5.72
CA MET A 103 13.41 11.26 6.03
C MET A 103 14.03 10.17 6.88
N ALA A 104 15.25 9.75 6.54
CA ALA A 104 16.03 8.84 7.35
C ALA A 104 16.72 9.58 8.49
N GLN A 105 16.78 8.92 9.65
CA GLN A 105 17.57 9.35 10.80
C GLN A 105 18.59 8.28 11.13
N SER A 106 19.83 8.69 11.51
CA SER A 106 20.94 7.75 11.66
C SER A 106 21.30 7.45 13.12
N ARG A 107 21.07 8.30 14.04
CA ARG A 107 21.48 8.09 15.44
C ARG A 107 20.36 8.48 16.38
N GLY A 108 20.04 7.61 17.33
CA GLY A 108 19.02 7.88 18.32
C GLY A 108 18.78 6.68 19.23
N SER A 109 18.54 6.94 20.52
CA SER A 109 18.27 5.92 21.53
C SER A 109 19.32 4.77 21.49
N ILE A 110 18.88 3.54 21.25
CA ILE A 110 19.73 2.35 21.18
C ILE A 110 20.41 2.17 19.82
N ASN A 111 20.00 2.92 18.78
CA ASN A 111 20.60 2.82 17.46
C ASN A 111 21.99 3.45 17.44
N LYS A 112 23.03 2.64 17.23
CA LYS A 112 24.43 3.05 17.17
C LYS A 112 24.98 3.07 15.74
N ALA A 113 24.30 2.40 14.80
CA ALA A 113 24.70 2.31 13.39
C ALA A 113 23.46 2.08 12.51
N GLY A 114 23.54 2.46 11.22
CA GLY A 114 22.44 2.34 10.28
C GLY A 114 21.39 3.45 10.42
N ASN A 115 20.34 3.34 9.66
CA ASN A 115 19.27 4.33 9.55
C ASN A 115 17.93 3.77 9.95
N TYR A 116 17.04 4.63 10.44
CA TYR A 116 15.64 4.35 10.71
C TYR A 116 14.77 5.50 10.19
N GLN A 117 13.49 5.25 9.99
CA GLN A 117 12.56 6.26 9.50
C GLN A 117 12.24 7.28 10.58
N GLY A 118 12.39 8.56 10.23
CA GLY A 118 11.92 9.68 11.06
C GLY A 118 10.39 9.84 11.02
N THR A 119 9.91 10.78 11.80
CA THR A 119 8.48 11.13 11.84
C THR A 119 8.03 11.94 10.63
N ASP A 120 8.97 12.64 9.98
CA ASP A 120 8.67 13.61 8.94
C ASP A 120 8.39 12.91 7.61
N VAL A 121 7.22 13.19 7.05
CA VAL A 121 6.83 12.77 5.70
C VAL A 121 7.28 13.85 4.73
N MET A 122 8.17 13.49 3.82
CA MET A 122 8.77 14.41 2.85
C MET A 122 7.93 14.55 1.60
N ALA A 123 7.32 13.45 1.15
CA ALA A 123 6.45 13.41 0.00
C ALA A 123 5.37 12.34 0.12
N LEU A 124 4.25 12.58 -0.53
CA LEU A 124 3.19 11.61 -0.78
C LEU A 124 2.90 11.62 -2.27
N GLU A 125 3.00 10.45 -2.88
CA GLU A 125 2.66 10.24 -4.27
C GLU A 125 1.66 9.09 -4.36
N VAL A 126 0.66 9.24 -5.23
CA VAL A 126 -0.38 8.23 -5.42
C VAL A 126 -0.47 7.87 -6.89
N HIS A 127 -0.43 6.57 -7.17
CA HIS A 127 -0.60 6.00 -8.50
C HIS A 127 -1.91 5.23 -8.55
N VAL A 128 -2.84 5.68 -9.39
CA VAL A 128 -4.21 5.19 -9.44
C VAL A 128 -4.49 4.54 -10.77
N LYS A 129 -5.07 3.32 -10.74
CA LYS A 129 -5.74 2.71 -11.88
C LYS A 129 -7.23 3.06 -11.85
N ASP A 130 -7.69 3.78 -12.86
CA ASP A 130 -9.11 4.09 -13.05
C ASP A 130 -9.42 4.07 -14.54
N GLU A 131 -9.85 2.90 -15.02
CA GLU A 131 -10.04 2.64 -16.46
C GLU A 131 -11.19 3.47 -17.05
N SER A 132 -12.14 3.88 -16.22
CA SER A 132 -13.26 4.73 -16.65
C SER A 132 -12.86 6.19 -16.76
N ARG A 133 -11.81 6.64 -16.06
CA ARG A 133 -11.44 8.03 -15.93
C ARG A 133 -10.22 8.41 -16.77
N PHE A 134 -9.24 7.51 -16.90
CA PHE A 134 -7.98 7.81 -17.56
C PHE A 134 -7.82 7.01 -18.86
N SER A 135 -7.58 7.70 -19.98
CA SER A 135 -7.36 7.04 -21.28
C SER A 135 -6.20 6.05 -21.28
N GLY A 136 -5.16 6.34 -20.48
CA GLY A 136 -4.04 5.44 -20.23
C GLY A 136 -4.28 4.45 -19.08
N LYS A 137 -5.50 4.38 -18.55
CA LYS A 137 -5.91 3.57 -17.39
C LYS A 137 -5.29 3.98 -16.06
N TRP A 138 -4.10 4.54 -16.04
CA TRP A 138 -3.32 4.92 -14.88
C TRP A 138 -3.04 6.43 -14.86
N ALA A 139 -2.98 6.99 -13.65
CA ALA A 139 -2.58 8.38 -13.44
C ALA A 139 -1.77 8.53 -12.15
N PHE A 140 -0.87 9.51 -12.15
CA PHE A 140 -0.05 9.91 -11.01
C PHE A 140 -0.58 11.18 -10.37
N PHE A 141 -0.50 11.23 -9.05
CA PHE A 141 -0.88 12.37 -8.22
C PHE A 141 0.22 12.62 -7.19
N GLY A 142 0.58 13.86 -6.99
CA GLY A 142 1.61 14.25 -6.02
C GLY A 142 1.41 15.68 -5.54
N GLY A 143 2.20 16.09 -4.54
CA GLY A 143 2.09 17.42 -3.99
C GLY A 143 0.82 17.65 -3.16
N PHE A 144 0.41 16.64 -2.41
CA PHE A 144 -0.72 16.75 -1.47
C PHE A 144 -0.45 17.84 -0.44
N GLY A 145 -1.25 18.91 -0.48
CA GLY A 145 -1.20 20.01 0.47
C GLY A 145 -2.00 19.75 1.75
N GLU A 146 -2.20 20.80 2.53
CA GLU A 146 -2.96 20.74 3.80
C GLU A 146 -4.39 20.19 3.62
N GLY A 147 -5.04 20.46 2.47
CA GLY A 147 -6.35 19.91 2.11
C GLY A 147 -6.36 18.43 1.75
N LYS A 148 -5.19 17.78 1.80
CA LYS A 148 -5.02 16.36 1.44
C LYS A 148 -5.58 16.01 0.06
N THR A 149 -5.48 16.93 -0.88
CA THR A 149 -5.88 16.73 -2.28
C THR A 149 -4.72 17.05 -3.21
N ALA A 150 -4.67 16.40 -4.36
CA ALA A 150 -3.65 16.63 -5.36
C ALA A 150 -4.24 16.64 -6.77
N LYS A 151 -3.68 17.47 -7.64
CA LYS A 151 -3.96 17.46 -9.08
C LYS A 151 -3.25 16.28 -9.73
N MET A 152 -3.85 15.77 -10.80
CA MET A 152 -3.16 14.80 -11.66
C MET A 152 -1.88 15.41 -12.22
N ILE A 153 -0.79 14.66 -12.14
CA ILE A 153 0.48 15.02 -12.79
C ILE A 153 0.26 14.97 -14.30
N PRO A 154 0.70 16.00 -15.05
CA PRO A 154 0.50 16.06 -16.49
C PRO A 154 1.07 14.84 -17.21
N LEU A 155 0.36 14.31 -18.21
CA LEU A 155 0.77 13.11 -18.96
C LEU A 155 2.13 13.25 -19.68
N ALA A 156 2.57 14.47 -19.91
CA ALA A 156 3.90 14.76 -20.49
C ALA A 156 5.06 14.67 -19.47
N ALA A 157 4.77 14.42 -18.19
CA ALA A 157 5.81 14.28 -17.18
C ALA A 157 6.57 12.94 -17.33
N ASP A 158 7.84 12.94 -16.97
CA ASP A 158 8.76 11.81 -17.13
C ASP A 158 8.31 10.55 -16.36
N CYS A 159 7.52 10.71 -15.30
CA CYS A 159 6.96 9.56 -14.55
C CYS A 159 6.22 8.59 -15.48
N TYR A 160 5.40 9.08 -16.40
CA TYR A 160 4.64 8.20 -17.30
C TYR A 160 5.53 7.43 -18.27
N THR A 161 6.51 8.11 -18.87
CA THR A 161 7.44 7.48 -19.83
C THR A 161 8.37 6.48 -19.14
N CYS A 162 8.90 6.82 -17.96
CA CYS A 162 9.73 5.94 -17.16
C CYS A 162 8.96 4.69 -16.72
N HIS A 163 7.77 4.85 -16.15
CA HIS A 163 6.95 3.72 -15.72
C HIS A 163 6.50 2.83 -16.90
N ALA A 164 6.19 3.41 -18.06
CA ALA A 164 5.87 2.63 -19.25
C ALA A 164 7.07 1.83 -19.78
N ALA A 165 8.28 2.37 -19.67
CA ALA A 165 9.49 1.75 -20.20
C ALA A 165 10.06 0.63 -19.30
N HIS A 166 9.92 0.77 -17.96
CA HIS A 166 10.68 -0.05 -17.01
C HIS A 166 9.82 -0.87 -16.05
N ALA A 167 8.51 -0.63 -15.97
CA ALA A 167 7.64 -1.32 -15.03
C ALA A 167 7.46 -2.80 -15.35
N ALA A 168 7.52 -3.66 -14.32
CA ALA A 168 7.38 -5.10 -14.48
C ALA A 168 5.95 -5.55 -14.76
N VAL A 169 4.93 -4.87 -14.22
CA VAL A 169 3.51 -5.19 -14.47
C VAL A 169 2.73 -3.90 -14.66
N ASP A 170 1.95 -3.81 -15.73
CA ASP A 170 1.25 -2.57 -16.11
C ASP A 170 2.24 -1.39 -16.15
N THR A 171 2.01 -0.36 -15.33
CA THR A 171 2.92 0.77 -15.14
C THR A 171 3.44 0.82 -13.69
N THR A 172 3.63 -0.35 -13.05
CA THR A 172 4.06 -0.44 -11.66
C THR A 172 5.36 -1.22 -11.51
N PHE A 173 6.22 -0.77 -10.61
CA PHE A 173 7.53 -1.38 -10.38
C PHE A 173 7.45 -2.62 -9.47
N VAL A 174 6.63 -3.60 -9.87
CA VAL A 174 6.48 -4.88 -9.17
C VAL A 174 7.81 -5.61 -8.99
N GLN A 175 8.83 -5.32 -9.80
CA GLN A 175 10.18 -5.84 -9.62
C GLN A 175 10.78 -5.52 -8.26
N PHE A 176 10.32 -4.45 -7.59
CA PHE A 176 10.73 -4.07 -6.24
C PHE A 176 9.76 -4.51 -5.15
N TYR A 177 8.70 -5.28 -5.50
CA TYR A 177 7.74 -5.82 -4.54
C TYR A 177 8.04 -7.31 -4.31
N PRO A 178 8.82 -7.67 -3.29
CA PRO A 178 9.40 -9.01 -3.13
C PRO A 178 8.35 -10.11 -3.00
N THR A 179 7.16 -9.80 -2.50
CA THR A 179 6.06 -10.76 -2.37
C THR A 179 5.25 -10.94 -3.66
N LEU A 180 5.25 -9.96 -4.55
CA LEU A 180 4.41 -9.95 -5.77
C LEU A 180 5.18 -10.32 -7.04
N LEU A 181 6.47 -10.02 -7.13
CA LEU A 181 7.27 -10.38 -8.31
C LEU A 181 7.25 -11.88 -8.62
N PRO A 182 7.39 -12.81 -7.64
CA PRO A 182 7.26 -14.24 -7.91
C PRO A 182 5.89 -14.64 -8.46
N ILE A 183 4.83 -13.97 -8.00
CA ILE A 183 3.46 -14.20 -8.48
C ILE A 183 3.33 -13.76 -9.94
N ALA A 184 3.75 -12.54 -10.29
CA ALA A 184 3.74 -12.05 -11.65
C ALA A 184 4.53 -12.98 -12.60
N LYS A 185 5.69 -13.47 -12.15
CA LYS A 185 6.48 -14.47 -12.91
C LYS A 185 5.68 -15.74 -13.13
N SER A 186 5.09 -16.32 -12.10
CA SER A 186 4.33 -17.59 -12.18
C SER A 186 3.07 -17.48 -13.03
N LYS A 187 2.46 -16.29 -13.06
CA LYS A 187 1.25 -16.00 -13.87
C LYS A 187 1.57 -15.55 -15.31
N GLY A 188 2.85 -15.30 -15.62
CA GLY A 188 3.26 -14.85 -16.97
C GLY A 188 2.81 -13.43 -17.31
N THR A 189 2.66 -12.57 -16.30
CA THR A 189 2.11 -11.20 -16.47
C THR A 189 3.16 -10.10 -16.56
N LEU A 190 4.44 -10.47 -16.58
CA LEU A 190 5.52 -9.50 -16.72
C LEU A 190 5.45 -8.78 -18.07
N SER A 191 5.67 -7.48 -18.06
CA SER A 191 5.73 -6.65 -19.26
C SER A 191 6.87 -7.07 -20.18
N SER A 192 6.67 -6.92 -21.49
CA SER A 192 7.73 -7.20 -22.46
C SER A 192 8.92 -6.25 -22.34
N ALA A 193 8.70 -5.02 -21.88
CA ALA A 193 9.75 -4.05 -21.64
C ALA A 193 10.69 -4.53 -20.51
N TYR A 194 10.13 -4.87 -19.36
CA TYR A 194 10.91 -5.39 -18.24
C TYR A 194 11.63 -6.70 -18.57
N GLN A 195 10.99 -7.63 -19.31
CA GLN A 195 11.63 -8.88 -19.73
C GLN A 195 12.85 -8.63 -20.62
N LYS A 196 12.77 -7.67 -21.57
CA LYS A 196 13.90 -7.29 -22.43
C LYS A 196 15.04 -6.65 -21.63
N GLU A 197 14.71 -5.76 -20.71
CA GLU A 197 15.69 -5.08 -19.85
C GLU A 197 16.47 -6.11 -19.00
N THR A 198 15.77 -7.02 -18.34
CA THR A 198 16.42 -8.06 -17.51
C THR A 198 17.22 -9.07 -18.33
N ALA A 199 16.78 -9.41 -19.53
CA ALA A 199 17.54 -10.28 -20.43
C ALA A 199 18.83 -9.60 -20.91
N ALA A 200 18.82 -8.30 -21.18
CA ALA A 200 20.00 -7.53 -21.55
C ALA A 200 21.01 -7.43 -20.39
N ALA A 201 20.52 -7.22 -19.16
CA ALA A 201 21.36 -7.15 -17.96
C ALA A 201 21.99 -8.50 -17.55
N ALA A 202 21.45 -9.62 -18.02
CA ALA A 202 21.97 -10.96 -17.74
C ALA A 202 23.06 -11.42 -18.74
N GLN A 203 23.35 -10.64 -19.78
CA GLN A 203 24.43 -10.92 -20.72
C GLN A 203 25.76 -10.43 -20.13
N PRO A 204 26.80 -11.28 -20.09
CA PRO A 204 28.11 -10.94 -19.52
C PRO A 204 28.87 -9.89 -20.33
#